data_7da4e3301b762740115a27b455631a65
#
_entry.id   7da4e3301b762740115a27b455631a65
#
_cell.length_a   1.000
_cell.length_b   1.000
_cell.length_c   1.000
_cell.angle_alpha   90.00
_cell.angle_beta   90.00
_cell.angle_gamma   90.00
#
_symmetry.space_group_name_H-M   'P 1'
#
loop_
_entity.id
_entity.type
_entity.pdbx_description
1 polymer ?
#
loop_
_entity_poly.entity_id
_entity_poly.type
_entity_poly.pdbx_seq_one_letter_code
_entity_poly.pdbx_strand_id
1 'polypeptide(L)'
;MNHPRSLLRRAAGAAAALVVASAALLSAGSSPARADQNTDIKFGPVTLTHVTDKGEAIPAPGRQLYKGDWFYLNVDFDATKANPKPGQSFTIDLPEPFVNRDGGNSRGDVIKPLEYTDSKGATVKAGECKVDRSRITCTFGDAIEGKLDVVGKIQAQLLALGTTDKTSSVLTINGKEYTVAHPWNEDITLRPAVQFKPGTRLTKGAKGVGTNSTWINWRVLLGGSWFKANYPNGGPVTATDVIQDGLEVPDPATIKLVEVQAGPDGTGETERVVATADGKVKKDGYGIQASFEGKTVTFKVTGSLSTDKNYRIDFDTRFTGGGRIVPGHEYRNQAHLVEANKDTNVFTRSYFESFSATISYRQGFGGFQVTKASAGSAVPPAGQKFDVTVAYKLPNGKTAADFPGWDAPANPARMTVTVGQTTPSVTFPAGTEITLTEDVATANPAATGITWGDPKFSSEDSRVTIGGDSRTATFTVADQTTLPLLLTNNATRTTGEPPAPPAPDPGNPDPTDPADPGESDPVDPSESAKAPRTVPTPMRPGLPRTGHEG
;
A
#
# COMPACT_ATOMS: atom_id res chain seq x y z
N MET A 1 36.27 4.89 -61.05
CA MET A 1 36.83 6.04 -61.84
C MET A 1 36.20 7.31 -61.29
N ASN A 2 37.08 8.09 -60.68
CA ASN A 2 37.08 9.56 -60.53
C ASN A 2 35.92 10.30 -59.82
N HIS A 3 36.28 10.79 -58.63
CA HIS A 3 35.96 12.11 -58.07
C HIS A 3 36.27 13.28 -59.06
N PRO A 4 35.83 14.58 -58.85
CA PRO A 4 36.11 15.38 -57.63
C PRO A 4 35.06 16.47 -57.25
N ARG A 5 35.05 16.90 -55.98
CA ARG A 5 35.45 18.19 -55.38
C ARG A 5 35.03 19.51 -56.04
N SER A 6 34.39 20.43 -55.28
CA SER A 6 34.92 21.71 -54.76
C SER A 6 33.77 22.65 -54.37
N LEU A 7 33.80 23.23 -53.19
CA LEU A 7 34.37 24.47 -52.65
C LEU A 7 33.35 25.62 -52.52
N LEU A 8 33.12 25.98 -51.28
CA LEU A 8 33.08 27.32 -50.65
C LEU A 8 32.52 28.53 -51.39
N ARG A 9 31.57 29.25 -50.76
CA ARG A 9 31.78 30.67 -50.42
C ARG A 9 30.82 31.14 -49.34
N ARG A 10 31.41 31.86 -48.40
CA ARG A 10 30.83 32.66 -47.31
C ARG A 10 30.17 33.93 -47.85
N ALA A 11 29.07 34.36 -47.22
CA ALA A 11 28.79 35.78 -47.08
C ALA A 11 28.05 36.02 -45.77
N ALA A 12 28.58 36.90 -44.97
CA ALA A 12 28.03 37.41 -43.72
C ALA A 12 27.01 38.53 -44.03
N GLY A 13 25.98 38.61 -43.22
CA GLY A 13 25.01 39.73 -43.22
C GLY A 13 24.32 39.80 -41.88
N ALA A 14 24.48 40.90 -41.21
CA ALA A 14 24.15 41.18 -39.82
C ALA A 14 22.66 41.50 -39.59
N ALA A 15 22.20 41.20 -38.40
CA ALA A 15 21.33 41.94 -37.49
C ALA A 15 19.90 42.30 -37.89
N ALA A 16 18.94 41.72 -37.16
CA ALA A 16 17.93 42.49 -36.42
C ALA A 16 17.25 41.57 -35.40
N ALA A 17 17.47 41.84 -34.13
CA ALA A 17 16.78 41.22 -33.01
C ALA A 17 15.34 41.71 -32.97
N LEU A 18 14.40 40.79 -33.14
CA LEU A 18 13.00 41.01 -32.77
C LEU A 18 12.68 40.06 -31.60
N VAL A 19 12.66 40.63 -30.38
CA VAL A 19 12.20 39.94 -29.18
C VAL A 19 10.68 39.82 -29.29
N VAL A 20 10.21 38.67 -29.70
CA VAL A 20 8.80 38.26 -29.51
C VAL A 20 8.78 37.49 -28.20
N ALA A 21 8.31 38.15 -27.12
CA ALA A 21 7.98 37.50 -25.88
C ALA A 21 6.73 36.62 -26.09
N SER A 22 6.96 35.36 -26.44
CA SER A 22 5.92 34.35 -26.41
C SER A 22 5.72 33.96 -24.94
N ALA A 23 4.67 34.45 -24.31
CA ALA A 23 4.17 33.94 -23.05
C ALA A 23 3.69 32.50 -23.28
N ALA A 24 4.59 31.53 -23.09
CA ALA A 24 4.21 30.15 -22.93
C ALA A 24 3.47 30.03 -21.58
N LEU A 25 2.15 29.97 -21.65
CA LEU A 25 1.32 29.43 -20.57
C LEU A 25 1.78 27.96 -20.36
N LEU A 26 2.74 27.79 -19.48
CA LEU A 26 2.99 26.50 -18.86
C LEU A 26 1.72 26.14 -18.08
N SER A 27 0.86 25.34 -18.69
CA SER A 27 -0.06 24.51 -17.93
C SER A 27 0.81 23.68 -16.99
N ALA A 28 0.93 24.14 -15.76
CA ALA A 28 1.44 23.33 -14.67
C ALA A 28 0.48 22.16 -14.53
N GLY A 29 0.76 21.09 -15.27
CA GLY A 29 0.23 19.77 -14.95
C GLY A 29 0.59 19.56 -13.48
N SER A 30 -0.39 19.53 -12.60
CA SER A 30 -0.21 19.16 -11.22
C SER A 30 0.37 17.74 -11.21
N SER A 31 1.70 17.65 -11.15
CA SER A 31 2.35 16.41 -10.70
C SER A 31 1.63 16.05 -9.39
N PRO A 32 1.19 14.79 -9.21
CA PRO A 32 0.61 14.39 -7.94
C PRO A 32 1.61 14.82 -6.87
N ALA A 33 1.14 15.61 -5.90
CA ALA A 33 1.98 16.12 -4.82
C ALA A 33 2.70 14.90 -4.23
N ARG A 34 4.03 14.88 -4.34
CA ARG A 34 4.84 13.83 -3.73
C ARG A 34 4.59 13.98 -2.24
N ALA A 35 4.06 12.91 -1.61
CA ALA A 35 3.83 12.92 -0.18
C ALA A 35 5.09 13.42 0.52
N ASP A 36 4.95 14.38 1.44
CA ASP A 36 6.07 15.02 2.11
C ASP A 36 6.80 13.98 2.95
N GLN A 37 8.07 13.73 2.63
CA GLN A 37 8.85 12.68 3.27
C GLN A 37 9.30 13.12 4.66
N ASN A 38 8.88 12.40 5.69
CA ASN A 38 9.32 12.68 7.05
C ASN A 38 10.68 12.03 7.32
N THR A 39 11.75 12.84 7.21
CA THR A 39 13.15 12.40 7.35
C THR A 39 13.59 12.19 8.80
N ASP A 40 12.81 12.60 9.79
CA ASP A 40 13.14 12.50 11.21
C ASP A 40 12.79 11.12 11.80
N ILE A 41 12.03 10.31 11.05
CA ILE A 41 11.74 8.93 11.41
C ILE A 41 13.05 8.13 11.43
N LYS A 42 13.30 7.42 12.52
CA LYS A 42 14.43 6.51 12.67
C LYS A 42 14.00 5.09 12.32
N PHE A 43 14.91 4.34 11.71
CA PHE A 43 14.67 2.96 11.30
C PHE A 43 15.71 2.03 11.93
N GLY A 44 15.26 0.82 12.28
CA GLY A 44 16.07 -0.28 12.79
C GLY A 44 15.52 -0.88 14.09
N PRO A 45 15.77 -2.15 14.30
CA PRO A 45 16.58 -3.05 13.47
C PRO A 45 15.95 -3.37 12.11
N VAL A 46 16.81 -3.63 11.12
CA VAL A 46 16.42 -4.14 9.79
C VAL A 46 16.97 -5.55 9.65
N THR A 47 16.10 -6.53 9.36
CA THR A 47 16.51 -7.93 9.28
C THR A 47 15.88 -8.65 8.10
N LEU A 48 16.58 -9.67 7.59
CA LEU A 48 16.08 -10.63 6.62
C LEU A 48 15.98 -12.02 7.27
N THR A 49 14.85 -12.70 7.06
CA THR A 49 14.61 -14.07 7.52
C THR A 49 14.27 -14.95 6.33
N HIS A 50 14.93 -16.09 6.17
CA HIS A 50 14.58 -17.06 5.13
C HIS A 50 13.26 -17.76 5.48
N VAL A 51 12.34 -17.83 4.53
CA VAL A 51 10.99 -18.37 4.76
C VAL A 51 10.53 -19.25 3.59
N THR A 52 9.50 -20.05 3.83
CA THR A 52 8.78 -20.75 2.76
C THR A 52 7.94 -19.75 1.94
N ASP A 53 7.38 -20.21 0.82
CA ASP A 53 6.40 -19.44 0.04
C ASP A 53 5.13 -19.10 0.83
N LYS A 54 4.87 -19.79 1.95
CA LYS A 54 3.77 -19.52 2.89
C LYS A 54 4.15 -18.57 4.03
N GLY A 55 5.43 -18.16 4.11
CA GLY A 55 5.93 -17.28 5.15
C GLY A 55 6.38 -18.00 6.42
N GLU A 56 6.43 -19.32 6.44
CA GLU A 56 6.95 -20.08 7.57
C GLU A 56 8.48 -19.94 7.63
N ALA A 57 9.03 -19.58 8.79
CA ALA A 57 10.47 -19.46 8.95
C ALA A 57 11.16 -20.81 8.69
N ILE A 58 12.22 -20.80 7.89
CA ILE A 58 13.06 -21.96 7.67
C ILE A 58 14.15 -21.92 8.74
N PRO A 59 14.11 -22.83 9.73
CA PRO A 59 15.11 -22.81 10.78
C PRO A 59 16.46 -23.26 10.28
N ALA A 60 17.44 -22.54 10.74
CA ALA A 60 18.90 -22.70 10.81
C ALA A 60 19.65 -23.76 9.99
N PRO A 61 20.95 -23.93 10.44
CA PRO A 61 22.06 -23.31 9.74
C PRO A 61 22.56 -24.21 8.61
N GLY A 62 23.35 -23.61 7.72
CA GLY A 62 24.09 -24.33 6.69
C GLY A 62 23.30 -24.67 5.43
N ARG A 63 22.26 -23.92 5.12
CA ARG A 63 21.60 -23.99 3.82
C ARG A 63 22.06 -22.86 2.95
N GLN A 64 22.66 -23.20 1.81
CA GLN A 64 22.89 -22.27 0.73
C GLN A 64 21.59 -21.57 0.33
N LEU A 65 21.62 -20.25 0.16
CA LEU A 65 20.52 -19.48 -0.37
C LEU A 65 20.54 -19.51 -1.90
N TYR A 66 19.35 -19.57 -2.49
CA TYR A 66 19.22 -19.70 -3.93
C TYR A 66 18.31 -18.62 -4.54
N LYS A 67 18.60 -18.26 -5.78
CA LYS A 67 17.63 -17.57 -6.61
C LYS A 67 16.31 -18.35 -6.59
N GLY A 68 15.21 -17.63 -6.31
CA GLY A 68 13.87 -18.20 -6.13
C GLY A 68 13.49 -18.46 -4.67
N ASP A 69 14.39 -18.24 -3.72
CA ASP A 69 14.05 -18.34 -2.30
C ASP A 69 13.29 -17.12 -1.79
N TRP A 70 12.51 -17.34 -0.74
CA TRP A 70 11.65 -16.34 -0.11
C TRP A 70 12.24 -15.82 1.20
N PHE A 71 12.01 -14.55 1.46
CA PHE A 71 12.52 -13.88 2.66
C PHE A 71 11.43 -13.00 3.26
N TYR A 72 11.43 -12.83 4.58
CA TYR A 72 10.79 -11.68 5.21
C TYR A 72 11.83 -10.59 5.45
N LEU A 73 11.55 -9.40 4.93
CA LEU A 73 12.16 -8.16 5.37
C LEU A 73 11.35 -7.65 6.57
N ASN A 74 12.02 -7.42 7.68
CA ASN A 74 11.43 -6.75 8.83
C ASN A 74 12.17 -5.43 9.04
N VAL A 75 11.41 -4.35 9.18
CA VAL A 75 11.92 -3.00 9.44
C VAL A 75 11.12 -2.41 10.59
N ASP A 76 11.78 -2.19 11.70
CA ASP A 76 11.19 -1.43 12.79
C ASP A 76 11.43 0.07 12.55
N PHE A 77 10.46 0.90 12.89
CA PHE A 77 10.61 2.35 12.82
C PHE A 77 10.17 3.05 14.10
N ASP A 78 10.84 4.13 14.42
CA ASP A 78 10.58 5.01 15.55
C ASP A 78 10.35 6.43 15.05
N ALA A 79 9.11 6.87 15.11
CA ALA A 79 8.67 8.20 14.76
C ALA A 79 8.37 9.07 16.02
N THR A 80 8.80 8.64 17.21
CA THR A 80 8.56 9.33 18.49
C THR A 80 8.96 10.81 18.44
N LYS A 81 10.12 11.11 17.84
CA LYS A 81 10.61 12.49 17.69
C LYS A 81 10.21 13.14 16.38
N ALA A 82 9.78 12.36 15.40
CA ALA A 82 9.41 12.80 14.07
C ALA A 82 8.00 13.40 14.02
N ASN A 83 7.16 13.08 15.01
CA ASN A 83 5.77 13.55 15.11
C ASN A 83 5.02 13.53 13.77
N PRO A 84 4.81 12.35 13.17
CA PRO A 84 4.29 12.24 11.81
C PRO A 84 2.89 12.84 11.71
N LYS A 85 2.64 13.52 10.58
CA LYS A 85 1.36 14.17 10.26
C LYS A 85 0.66 13.45 9.11
N PRO A 86 -0.67 13.60 8.99
CA PRO A 86 -1.39 13.13 7.82
C PRO A 86 -0.75 13.60 6.51
N GLY A 87 -0.65 12.69 5.53
CA GLY A 87 -0.01 12.96 4.25
C GLY A 87 1.51 12.84 4.23
N GLN A 88 2.19 12.80 5.37
CA GLN A 88 3.62 12.53 5.41
C GLN A 88 3.93 11.06 5.13
N SER A 89 5.11 10.77 4.61
CA SER A 89 5.47 9.43 4.15
C SER A 89 6.89 9.04 4.53
N PHE A 90 7.17 7.74 4.39
CA PHE A 90 8.53 7.20 4.34
C PHE A 90 8.64 6.13 3.25
N THR A 91 9.86 5.88 2.78
CA THR A 91 10.12 4.93 1.70
C THR A 91 11.16 3.90 2.11
N ILE A 92 11.00 2.67 1.58
CA ILE A 92 11.98 1.59 1.66
C ILE A 92 12.26 1.13 0.24
N ASP A 93 13.46 1.37 -0.26
CA ASP A 93 13.92 0.90 -1.56
C ASP A 93 14.67 -0.43 -1.37
N LEU A 94 14.22 -1.45 -2.09
CA LEU A 94 14.82 -2.78 -2.02
C LEU A 94 16.06 -2.85 -2.92
N PRO A 95 17.14 -3.49 -2.45
CA PRO A 95 18.30 -3.73 -3.28
C PRO A 95 18.07 -4.90 -4.25
N GLU A 96 18.76 -4.91 -5.37
CA GLU A 96 19.01 -6.17 -6.06
C GLU A 96 19.68 -7.17 -5.06
N PRO A 97 19.32 -8.46 -5.04
CA PRO A 97 18.47 -9.16 -6.01
C PRO A 97 17.00 -9.33 -5.59
N PHE A 98 16.49 -8.54 -4.64
CA PHE A 98 15.18 -8.74 -4.04
C PHE A 98 14.06 -7.96 -4.72
N VAL A 99 12.87 -8.55 -4.75
CA VAL A 99 11.63 -7.88 -5.16
C VAL A 99 10.51 -8.21 -4.17
N ASN A 100 9.57 -7.29 -4.01
CA ASN A 100 8.37 -7.55 -3.24
C ASN A 100 7.53 -8.65 -3.89
N ARG A 101 7.02 -9.58 -3.09
CA ARG A 101 6.10 -10.61 -3.57
C ARG A 101 4.84 -10.01 -4.19
N ASP A 102 4.21 -9.08 -3.51
CA ASP A 102 2.93 -8.51 -3.91
C ASP A 102 3.06 -7.55 -5.10
N GLY A 103 4.12 -6.75 -5.17
CA GLY A 103 4.42 -5.86 -6.31
C GLY A 103 5.24 -6.50 -7.43
N GLY A 104 5.76 -7.73 -7.24
CA GLY A 104 6.75 -8.36 -8.13
C GLY A 104 6.22 -9.00 -9.40
N ASN A 105 4.93 -9.25 -9.52
CA ASN A 105 4.33 -10.12 -10.55
C ASN A 105 3.59 -9.37 -11.67
N SER A 106 4.15 -8.32 -12.25
CA SER A 106 3.56 -7.60 -13.40
C SER A 106 2.09 -7.12 -13.23
N ARG A 107 1.56 -7.12 -12.02
CA ARG A 107 0.16 -6.85 -11.71
C ARG A 107 -0.11 -5.46 -11.13
N GLY A 108 0.88 -4.58 -11.23
CA GLY A 108 0.79 -3.21 -10.71
C GLY A 108 1.05 -3.11 -9.21
N ASP A 109 0.97 -1.89 -8.72
CA ASP A 109 1.15 -1.56 -7.32
C ASP A 109 0.01 -2.11 -6.46
N VAL A 110 0.33 -2.51 -5.25
CA VAL A 110 -0.63 -2.99 -4.26
C VAL A 110 -0.70 -2.00 -3.12
N ILE A 111 -1.90 -1.62 -2.73
CA ILE A 111 -2.13 -0.77 -1.56
C ILE A 111 -2.45 -1.66 -0.37
N LYS A 112 -1.71 -1.51 0.71
CA LYS A 112 -1.85 -2.23 1.98
C LYS A 112 -2.09 -1.23 3.11
N PRO A 113 -2.95 -1.55 4.09
CA PRO A 113 -3.17 -0.64 5.21
C PRO A 113 -1.95 -0.57 6.13
N LEU A 114 -1.71 0.61 6.69
CA LEU A 114 -0.90 0.83 7.88
C LEU A 114 -1.87 0.93 9.05
N GLU A 115 -1.78 0.02 10.02
CA GLU A 115 -2.83 -0.19 11.02
C GLU A 115 -2.29 -0.15 12.45
N TYR A 116 -3.19 0.16 13.39
CA TYR A 116 -2.96 -0.06 14.81
C TYR A 116 -4.21 -0.62 15.48
N THR A 117 -4.01 -1.22 16.64
CA THR A 117 -5.12 -1.65 17.50
C THR A 117 -5.36 -0.57 18.55
N ASP A 118 -6.58 -0.04 18.62
CA ASP A 118 -6.96 0.94 19.61
C ASP A 118 -7.15 0.31 21.02
N SER A 119 -7.38 1.16 22.03
CA SER A 119 -7.57 0.72 23.42
C SER A 119 -8.83 -0.15 23.64
N LYS A 120 -9.73 -0.24 22.65
CA LYS A 120 -10.92 -1.09 22.65
C LYS A 120 -10.70 -2.40 21.91
N GLY A 121 -9.51 -2.63 21.37
CA GLY A 121 -9.16 -3.79 20.58
C GLY A 121 -9.62 -3.71 19.11
N ALA A 122 -10.06 -2.55 18.64
CA ALA A 122 -10.45 -2.36 17.24
C ALA A 122 -9.24 -2.02 16.37
N THR A 123 -9.16 -2.63 15.17
CA THR A 123 -8.15 -2.27 14.17
C THR A 123 -8.53 -0.96 13.49
N VAL A 124 -7.63 0.01 13.53
CA VAL A 124 -7.79 1.33 12.92
C VAL A 124 -6.76 1.52 11.83
N LYS A 125 -7.20 1.97 10.65
CA LYS A 125 -6.31 2.34 9.55
C LYS A 125 -5.67 3.69 9.85
N ALA A 126 -4.37 3.69 10.13
CA ALA A 126 -3.57 4.89 10.40
C ALA A 126 -2.92 5.47 9.13
N GLY A 127 -3.03 4.78 8.02
CA GLY A 127 -2.43 5.16 6.76
C GLY A 127 -2.46 4.03 5.76
N GLU A 128 -1.62 4.11 4.76
CA GLU A 128 -1.49 3.07 3.75
C GLU A 128 -0.07 2.97 3.22
N CYS A 129 0.31 1.76 2.82
CA CYS A 129 1.57 1.47 2.18
C CYS A 129 1.33 1.04 0.73
N LYS A 130 1.87 1.79 -0.21
CA LYS A 130 1.97 1.40 -1.61
C LYS A 130 3.18 0.51 -1.79
N VAL A 131 2.94 -0.74 -2.19
CA VAL A 131 3.98 -1.76 -2.41
C VAL A 131 4.11 -1.99 -3.89
N ASP A 132 5.19 -1.56 -4.49
CA ASP A 132 5.58 -1.90 -5.85
C ASP A 132 6.70 -2.96 -5.87
N ARG A 133 7.22 -3.28 -7.06
CA ARG A 133 8.23 -4.33 -7.23
C ARG A 133 9.48 -4.13 -6.37
N SER A 134 9.96 -2.91 -6.28
CA SER A 134 11.27 -2.57 -5.68
C SER A 134 11.19 -1.55 -4.56
N ARG A 135 9.98 -1.04 -4.27
CA ARG A 135 9.79 0.02 -3.28
C ARG A 135 8.54 -0.21 -2.45
N ILE A 136 8.61 0.20 -1.19
CA ILE A 136 7.47 0.34 -0.29
C ILE A 136 7.40 1.83 0.08
N THR A 137 6.25 2.46 -0.13
CA THR A 137 5.99 3.84 0.29
C THR A 137 4.82 3.84 1.24
N CYS A 138 5.05 4.14 2.51
CA CYS A 138 3.98 4.24 3.51
C CYS A 138 3.64 5.71 3.76
N THR A 139 2.36 6.05 3.66
CA THR A 139 1.82 7.40 3.89
C THR A 139 0.90 7.36 5.10
N PHE A 140 1.10 8.25 6.05
CA PHE A 140 0.26 8.39 7.23
C PHE A 140 -1.07 9.03 6.85
N GLY A 141 -2.17 8.51 7.39
CA GLY A 141 -3.53 9.03 7.22
C GLY A 141 -3.98 9.88 8.41
N ASP A 142 -5.22 10.35 8.37
CA ASP A 142 -5.77 11.27 9.37
C ASP A 142 -5.79 10.68 10.79
N ALA A 143 -5.91 9.37 10.93
CA ALA A 143 -5.90 8.71 12.25
C ALA A 143 -4.57 8.81 13.00
N ILE A 144 -3.48 9.30 12.36
CA ILE A 144 -2.21 9.59 13.04
C ILE A 144 -2.21 10.95 13.74
N GLU A 145 -3.14 11.83 13.40
CA GLU A 145 -3.18 13.17 13.95
C GLU A 145 -3.31 13.14 15.48
N GLY A 146 -2.48 13.93 16.16
CA GLY A 146 -2.43 13.98 17.61
C GLY A 146 -1.90 12.71 18.30
N LYS A 147 -1.42 11.71 17.56
CA LYS A 147 -0.77 10.52 18.16
C LYS A 147 0.69 10.81 18.44
N LEU A 148 1.11 10.44 19.63
CA LEU A 148 2.44 10.70 20.16
C LEU A 148 3.21 9.38 20.32
N ASP A 149 4.55 9.46 20.30
CA ASP A 149 5.42 8.29 20.49
C ASP A 149 5.12 7.13 19.53
N VAL A 150 4.89 7.47 18.26
CA VAL A 150 4.57 6.50 17.22
C VAL A 150 5.79 5.63 16.93
N VAL A 151 5.64 4.35 17.12
CA VAL A 151 6.60 3.32 16.69
C VAL A 151 5.88 2.30 15.82
N GLY A 152 6.60 1.58 15.01
CA GLY A 152 5.93 0.60 14.18
C GLY A 152 6.87 -0.42 13.55
N LYS A 153 6.26 -1.34 12.81
CA LYS A 153 6.94 -2.43 12.13
C LYS A 153 6.37 -2.63 10.75
N ILE A 154 7.26 -2.76 9.77
CA ILE A 154 6.94 -3.20 8.42
C ILE A 154 7.50 -4.62 8.25
N GLN A 155 6.67 -5.53 7.80
CA GLN A 155 7.07 -6.86 7.37
C GLN A 155 6.63 -7.08 5.93
N ALA A 156 7.56 -7.41 5.05
CA ALA A 156 7.29 -7.65 3.65
C ALA A 156 7.93 -8.95 3.18
N GLN A 157 7.19 -9.79 2.47
CA GLN A 157 7.75 -10.99 1.87
C GLN A 157 8.42 -10.66 0.54
N LEU A 158 9.69 -11.01 0.44
CA LEU A 158 10.55 -10.76 -0.71
C LEU A 158 10.87 -12.07 -1.44
N LEU A 159 11.12 -11.96 -2.73
CA LEU A 159 11.63 -13.03 -3.58
C LEU A 159 13.01 -12.63 -4.10
N ALA A 160 14.01 -13.51 -3.97
CA ALA A 160 15.29 -13.33 -4.64
C ALA A 160 15.16 -13.68 -6.13
N LEU A 161 15.18 -12.68 -7.01
CA LEU A 161 15.16 -12.90 -8.48
C LEU A 161 16.53 -12.91 -9.15
N GLY A 162 17.57 -12.52 -8.43
CA GLY A 162 18.95 -12.52 -8.88
C GLY A 162 19.86 -13.38 -7.98
N THR A 163 21.11 -13.40 -8.33
CA THR A 163 22.21 -13.96 -7.53
C THR A 163 23.11 -12.84 -7.04
N THR A 164 23.83 -13.08 -5.95
CA THR A 164 24.88 -12.17 -5.45
C THR A 164 25.92 -13.00 -4.71
N ASP A 165 27.19 -12.62 -4.84
CA ASP A 165 28.32 -13.18 -4.11
C ASP A 165 28.52 -12.53 -2.73
N LYS A 166 27.66 -11.57 -2.38
CA LYS A 166 27.70 -10.88 -1.09
C LYS A 166 26.83 -11.62 -0.08
N THR A 167 27.24 -11.57 1.18
CA THR A 167 26.49 -12.12 2.32
C THR A 167 25.59 -11.08 3.01
N SER A 168 25.46 -9.91 2.41
CA SER A 168 24.61 -8.80 2.86
C SER A 168 24.13 -7.97 1.68
N SER A 169 23.06 -7.24 1.89
CA SER A 169 22.50 -6.28 0.92
C SER A 169 22.35 -4.90 1.56
N VAL A 170 22.33 -3.85 0.73
CA VAL A 170 22.14 -2.48 1.18
C VAL A 170 20.76 -2.00 0.74
N LEU A 171 19.88 -1.74 1.71
CA LEU A 171 18.58 -1.09 1.48
C LEU A 171 18.75 0.42 1.62
N THR A 172 17.92 1.18 0.91
CA THR A 172 17.80 2.61 1.13
C THR A 172 16.46 2.91 1.78
N ILE A 173 16.49 3.47 3.00
CA ILE A 173 15.28 3.87 3.72
C ILE A 173 15.34 5.38 3.95
N ASN A 174 14.34 6.11 3.45
CA ASN A 174 14.34 7.58 3.49
C ASN A 174 15.65 8.21 3.01
N GLY A 175 16.26 7.67 1.95
CA GLY A 175 17.52 8.16 1.39
C GLY A 175 18.77 7.81 2.20
N LYS A 176 18.66 7.03 3.29
CA LYS A 176 19.79 6.51 4.08
C LYS A 176 20.02 5.04 3.81
N GLU A 177 21.27 4.63 3.73
CA GLU A 177 21.66 3.25 3.51
C GLU A 177 21.66 2.44 4.82
N TYR A 178 21.14 1.21 4.73
CA TYR A 178 21.10 0.23 5.80
C TYR A 178 21.63 -1.10 5.28
N THR A 179 22.75 -1.54 5.81
CA THR A 179 23.28 -2.88 5.48
C THR A 179 22.54 -3.93 6.28
N VAL A 180 21.98 -4.93 5.61
CA VAL A 180 21.30 -6.07 6.22
C VAL A 180 22.02 -7.35 5.82
N ALA A 181 22.40 -8.15 6.83
CA ALA A 181 23.01 -9.46 6.60
C ALA A 181 21.97 -10.42 6.01
N HIS A 182 22.40 -11.24 5.06
CA HIS A 182 21.58 -12.36 4.60
C HIS A 182 21.48 -13.42 5.73
N PRO A 183 20.38 -14.20 5.76
CA PRO A 183 20.30 -15.33 6.68
C PRO A 183 21.57 -16.20 6.60
N TRP A 184 22.08 -16.57 7.77
CA TRP A 184 23.26 -17.43 7.94
C TRP A 184 24.57 -16.86 7.37
N ASN A 185 24.61 -15.59 6.96
CA ASN A 185 25.73 -14.96 6.24
C ASN A 185 26.08 -15.68 4.93
N GLU A 186 25.08 -16.21 4.23
CA GLU A 186 25.24 -16.89 2.96
C GLU A 186 25.03 -15.93 1.78
N ASP A 187 25.73 -16.20 0.68
CA ASP A 187 25.48 -15.58 -0.61
C ASP A 187 24.23 -16.20 -1.28
N ILE A 188 23.76 -15.63 -2.38
CA ILE A 188 22.60 -16.13 -3.12
C ILE A 188 23.06 -16.65 -4.48
N THR A 189 23.00 -17.96 -4.68
CA THR A 189 23.50 -18.62 -5.89
C THR A 189 22.39 -19.21 -6.76
N LEU A 190 22.76 -19.74 -7.90
CA LEU A 190 21.84 -20.57 -8.69
C LEU A 190 21.72 -21.96 -8.06
N ARG A 191 20.51 -22.51 -8.06
CA ARG A 191 20.36 -23.93 -7.71
C ARG A 191 21.16 -24.79 -8.68
N PRO A 192 21.87 -25.84 -8.19
CA PRO A 192 22.54 -26.78 -9.07
C PRO A 192 21.58 -27.34 -10.11
N ALA A 193 22.02 -27.39 -11.35
CA ALA A 193 21.25 -27.98 -12.41
C ALA A 193 21.05 -29.51 -12.14
N VAL A 194 19.80 -29.95 -12.29
CA VAL A 194 19.44 -31.35 -12.08
C VAL A 194 19.18 -31.99 -13.44
N GLN A 195 19.70 -33.21 -13.64
CA GLN A 195 19.42 -34.00 -14.84
C GLN A 195 17.91 -34.21 -14.97
N PHE A 196 17.37 -33.92 -16.13
CA PHE A 196 15.97 -34.17 -16.44
C PHE A 196 15.68 -35.66 -16.36
N LYS A 197 14.59 -36.02 -15.73
CA LYS A 197 14.06 -37.39 -15.72
C LYS A 197 12.54 -37.33 -15.93
N PRO A 198 12.00 -38.15 -16.86
CA PRO A 198 10.56 -38.26 -17.02
C PRO A 198 9.88 -38.62 -15.69
N GLY A 199 8.84 -37.87 -15.35
CA GLY A 199 8.14 -38.02 -14.07
C GLY A 199 7.49 -39.38 -13.90
N THR A 200 7.49 -39.90 -12.68
CA THR A 200 6.87 -41.17 -12.30
C THR A 200 5.50 -41.04 -11.67
N ARG A 201 4.90 -39.82 -11.73
CA ARG A 201 3.63 -39.52 -11.07
C ARG A 201 2.66 -38.79 -12.00
N LEU A 202 1.39 -38.99 -11.70
CA LEU A 202 0.30 -38.14 -12.12
C LEU A 202 0.06 -37.14 -10.99
N THR A 203 0.13 -35.82 -11.25
CA THR A 203 -0.04 -34.82 -10.20
C THR A 203 -0.90 -33.65 -10.65
N LYS A 204 -1.59 -33.06 -9.69
CA LYS A 204 -2.26 -31.75 -9.83
C LYS A 204 -1.36 -30.69 -9.25
N GLY A 205 -1.37 -29.52 -9.87
CA GLY A 205 -0.65 -28.35 -9.40
C GLY A 205 -1.33 -27.05 -9.80
N ALA A 206 -0.79 -25.92 -9.34
CA ALA A 206 -1.19 -24.60 -9.78
C ALA A 206 -0.02 -23.61 -9.74
N LYS A 207 -0.08 -22.55 -10.57
CA LYS A 207 0.86 -21.43 -10.45
C LYS A 207 0.62 -20.63 -9.17
N GLY A 208 1.63 -19.90 -8.72
CA GLY A 208 1.53 -18.97 -7.62
C GLY A 208 0.46 -17.90 -7.85
N VAL A 209 -0.19 -17.49 -6.79
CA VAL A 209 -1.20 -16.44 -6.76
C VAL A 209 -0.77 -15.35 -5.79
N GLY A 210 -1.26 -14.14 -5.96
CA GLY A 210 -1.00 -12.98 -5.10
C GLY A 210 -2.27 -12.17 -4.86
N THR A 211 -2.21 -11.13 -4.06
CA THR A 211 -3.32 -10.28 -3.60
C THR A 211 -4.32 -9.90 -4.70
N ASN A 212 -3.83 -9.58 -5.88
CA ASN A 212 -4.66 -9.10 -6.99
C ASN A 212 -4.98 -10.17 -8.03
N SER A 213 -4.76 -11.46 -7.70
CA SER A 213 -5.08 -12.54 -8.63
C SER A 213 -6.57 -12.59 -8.92
N THR A 214 -6.93 -12.45 -10.19
CA THR A 214 -8.29 -12.58 -10.71
C THR A 214 -8.56 -13.95 -11.33
N TRP A 215 -7.57 -14.85 -11.30
CA TRP A 215 -7.62 -16.20 -11.84
C TRP A 215 -6.60 -17.11 -11.13
N ILE A 216 -6.82 -18.42 -11.23
CA ILE A 216 -5.88 -19.48 -10.83
C ILE A 216 -5.53 -20.28 -12.07
N ASN A 217 -4.22 -20.45 -12.36
CA ASN A 217 -3.75 -21.35 -13.39
C ASN A 217 -3.55 -22.75 -12.80
N TRP A 218 -4.40 -23.67 -13.16
CA TRP A 218 -4.32 -25.07 -12.78
C TRP A 218 -3.48 -25.87 -13.75
N ARG A 219 -2.89 -26.96 -13.25
CA ARG A 219 -2.01 -27.84 -14.01
C ARG A 219 -2.30 -29.30 -13.70
N VAL A 220 -2.50 -30.11 -14.73
CA VAL A 220 -2.51 -31.59 -14.64
C VAL A 220 -1.21 -32.08 -15.25
N LEU A 221 -0.32 -32.67 -14.46
CA LEU A 221 0.98 -33.15 -14.89
C LEU A 221 0.93 -34.66 -15.10
N LEU A 222 1.33 -35.08 -16.31
CA LEU A 222 1.47 -36.46 -16.75
C LEU A 222 2.97 -36.74 -16.88
N GLY A 223 3.54 -37.41 -15.90
CA GLY A 223 4.95 -37.83 -15.98
C GLY A 223 5.14 -38.88 -17.07
N GLY A 224 6.19 -38.78 -17.88
CA GLY A 224 6.41 -39.70 -19.00
C GLY A 224 6.55 -41.16 -18.59
N SER A 225 7.29 -41.44 -17.49
CA SER A 225 7.40 -42.78 -16.93
C SER A 225 6.07 -43.31 -16.37
N TRP A 226 5.27 -42.42 -15.74
CA TRP A 226 3.91 -42.74 -15.29
C TRP A 226 3.00 -43.05 -16.49
N PHE A 227 3.07 -42.27 -17.54
CA PHE A 227 2.30 -42.45 -18.78
C PHE A 227 2.61 -43.80 -19.40
N LYS A 228 3.87 -44.15 -19.55
CA LYS A 228 4.31 -45.46 -20.05
C LYS A 228 3.68 -46.63 -19.30
N ALA A 229 3.57 -46.52 -17.98
CA ALA A 229 3.04 -47.59 -17.14
C ALA A 229 1.50 -47.70 -17.20
N ASN A 230 0.76 -46.62 -17.46
CA ASN A 230 -0.70 -46.58 -17.39
C ASN A 230 -1.38 -46.51 -18.76
N TYR A 231 -0.65 -46.19 -19.82
CA TYR A 231 -1.10 -46.14 -21.22
C TYR A 231 -0.15 -46.94 -22.13
N PRO A 232 -0.11 -48.29 -21.99
CA PRO A 232 0.86 -49.12 -22.72
C PRO A 232 0.66 -49.05 -24.25
N ASN A 233 -0.55 -48.73 -24.70
CA ASN A 233 -0.90 -48.61 -26.11
C ASN A 233 -0.86 -47.15 -26.64
N GLY A 234 -0.34 -46.20 -25.85
CA GLY A 234 -0.44 -44.79 -26.15
C GLY A 234 -1.83 -44.22 -25.85
N GLY A 235 -2.10 -42.98 -26.22
CA GLY A 235 -3.40 -42.37 -25.95
C GLY A 235 -4.57 -42.91 -26.77
N PRO A 236 -5.77 -42.28 -26.76
CA PRO A 236 -5.97 -40.93 -26.21
C PRO A 236 -5.93 -40.84 -24.70
N VAL A 237 -5.75 -39.60 -24.19
CA VAL A 237 -5.83 -39.31 -22.76
C VAL A 237 -7.03 -38.38 -22.54
N THR A 238 -7.99 -38.85 -21.77
CA THR A 238 -9.12 -38.03 -21.34
C THR A 238 -9.01 -37.72 -19.86
N ALA A 239 -9.01 -36.43 -19.54
CA ALA A 239 -9.01 -35.96 -18.14
C ALA A 239 -10.29 -35.18 -17.87
N THR A 240 -10.94 -35.45 -16.74
CA THR A 240 -12.07 -34.69 -16.24
C THR A 240 -11.66 -33.89 -15.00
N ASP A 241 -12.23 -32.72 -14.82
CA ASP A 241 -11.92 -31.82 -13.73
C ASP A 241 -13.18 -31.07 -13.32
N VAL A 242 -13.49 -31.05 -12.03
CA VAL A 242 -14.66 -30.37 -11.49
C VAL A 242 -14.25 -29.04 -10.89
N ILE A 243 -14.69 -27.95 -11.49
CA ILE A 243 -14.33 -26.60 -11.08
C ILE A 243 -15.13 -26.24 -9.82
N GLN A 244 -14.40 -25.89 -8.76
CA GLN A 244 -14.95 -25.47 -7.48
C GLN A 244 -15.90 -24.27 -7.62
N ASP A 245 -16.88 -24.17 -6.71
CA ASP A 245 -17.72 -22.97 -6.59
C ASP A 245 -16.87 -21.72 -6.30
N GLY A 246 -17.34 -20.56 -6.78
CA GLY A 246 -16.57 -19.32 -6.73
C GLY A 246 -15.56 -19.16 -7.88
N LEU A 247 -15.37 -20.20 -8.71
CA LEU A 247 -14.56 -20.14 -9.93
C LEU A 247 -15.44 -20.39 -11.17
N GLU A 248 -15.07 -19.74 -12.27
CA GLU A 248 -15.69 -19.94 -13.59
C GLU A 248 -15.03 -21.11 -14.30
N VAL A 249 -15.76 -21.78 -15.19
CA VAL A 249 -15.15 -22.76 -16.09
C VAL A 249 -14.11 -22.07 -17.00
N PRO A 250 -13.02 -22.78 -17.37
CA PRO A 250 -11.94 -22.18 -18.13
C PRO A 250 -12.40 -21.76 -19.54
N ASP A 251 -11.89 -20.62 -20.00
CA ASP A 251 -11.98 -20.23 -21.41
C ASP A 251 -11.12 -21.19 -22.25
N PRO A 252 -11.64 -21.80 -23.32
CA PRO A 252 -10.87 -22.67 -24.23
C PRO A 252 -9.54 -22.06 -24.71
N ALA A 253 -9.45 -20.74 -24.88
CA ALA A 253 -8.23 -20.05 -25.26
C ALA A 253 -7.11 -20.15 -24.20
N THR A 254 -7.46 -20.42 -22.94
CA THR A 254 -6.50 -20.59 -21.84
C THR A 254 -6.01 -22.01 -21.68
N ILE A 255 -6.71 -22.99 -22.28
CA ILE A 255 -6.43 -24.42 -22.15
C ILE A 255 -5.31 -24.80 -23.10
N LYS A 256 -4.22 -25.32 -22.58
CA LYS A 256 -2.99 -25.64 -23.31
C LYS A 256 -2.48 -27.02 -22.96
N LEU A 257 -2.02 -27.74 -23.98
CA LEU A 257 -1.13 -28.89 -23.80
C LEU A 257 0.31 -28.39 -23.91
N VAL A 258 1.06 -28.62 -22.86
CA VAL A 258 2.49 -28.24 -22.76
C VAL A 258 3.34 -29.49 -22.70
N GLU A 259 4.31 -29.58 -23.57
CA GLU A 259 5.38 -30.57 -23.55
C GLU A 259 6.51 -30.03 -22.67
N VAL A 260 7.04 -30.88 -21.77
CA VAL A 260 8.15 -30.56 -20.88
C VAL A 260 9.24 -31.60 -21.13
N GLN A 261 10.40 -31.15 -21.54
CA GLN A 261 11.53 -31.98 -21.90
C GLN A 261 12.84 -31.46 -21.28
N ALA A 262 13.91 -32.26 -21.38
CA ALA A 262 15.24 -31.84 -20.98
C ALA A 262 15.67 -30.54 -21.64
N GLY A 263 16.41 -29.71 -20.92
CA GLY A 263 17.14 -28.59 -21.51
C GLY A 263 18.20 -29.06 -22.51
N PRO A 264 18.83 -28.12 -23.25
CA PRO A 264 19.77 -28.44 -24.33
C PRO A 264 20.98 -29.28 -23.90
N ASP A 265 21.38 -29.18 -22.65
CA ASP A 265 22.49 -29.89 -22.02
C ASP A 265 22.03 -31.14 -21.24
N GLY A 266 20.77 -31.55 -21.36
CA GLY A 266 20.17 -32.63 -20.60
C GLY A 266 19.77 -32.26 -19.18
N THR A 267 20.05 -31.03 -18.75
CA THR A 267 19.71 -30.53 -17.40
C THR A 267 18.53 -29.57 -17.44
N GLY A 268 17.83 -29.47 -16.29
CA GLY A 268 16.67 -28.60 -16.18
C GLY A 268 15.50 -29.02 -17.08
N GLU A 269 14.55 -28.14 -17.26
CA GLU A 269 13.34 -28.35 -18.05
C GLU A 269 13.12 -27.22 -19.04
N THR A 270 12.71 -27.58 -20.27
CA THR A 270 12.19 -26.66 -21.26
C THR A 270 10.72 -26.95 -21.53
N GLU A 271 9.91 -25.92 -21.62
CA GLU A 271 8.46 -25.99 -21.82
C GLU A 271 8.09 -25.50 -23.23
N ARG A 272 7.24 -26.26 -23.93
CA ARG A 272 6.73 -25.89 -25.25
C ARG A 272 5.22 -26.11 -25.31
N VAL A 273 4.45 -25.08 -25.63
CA VAL A 273 3.01 -25.25 -25.94
C VAL A 273 2.90 -25.95 -27.29
N VAL A 274 2.29 -27.14 -27.29
CA VAL A 274 2.13 -27.99 -28.49
C VAL A 274 0.72 -28.01 -29.04
N ALA A 275 -0.30 -27.72 -28.22
CA ALA A 275 -1.67 -27.56 -28.66
C ALA A 275 -2.46 -26.60 -27.75
N THR A 276 -3.52 -25.97 -28.27
CA THR A 276 -4.50 -25.19 -27.52
C THR A 276 -5.91 -25.64 -27.88
N ALA A 277 -6.84 -25.56 -26.91
CA ALA A 277 -8.22 -26.03 -27.12
C ALA A 277 -9.01 -25.13 -28.09
N ASP A 278 -8.60 -23.88 -28.29
CA ASP A 278 -9.13 -22.99 -29.32
C ASP A 278 -8.55 -23.26 -30.73
N GLY A 279 -7.67 -24.25 -30.85
CA GLY A 279 -7.08 -24.70 -32.12
C GLY A 279 -6.01 -23.78 -32.73
N LYS A 280 -5.66 -22.66 -32.08
CA LYS A 280 -4.65 -21.70 -32.59
C LYS A 280 -3.24 -22.26 -32.60
N VAL A 281 -2.94 -23.19 -31.71
CA VAL A 281 -1.67 -23.93 -31.69
C VAL A 281 -1.97 -25.40 -31.92
N LYS A 282 -1.35 -25.99 -32.94
CA LYS A 282 -1.36 -27.42 -33.20
C LYS A 282 -0.01 -27.80 -33.83
N LYS A 283 0.86 -28.44 -33.07
CA LYS A 283 2.22 -28.80 -33.48
C LYS A 283 2.40 -30.32 -33.41
N ASP A 284 3.17 -30.88 -34.32
CA ASP A 284 3.64 -32.26 -34.30
C ASP A 284 2.53 -33.32 -34.11
N GLY A 285 1.34 -33.05 -34.66
CA GLY A 285 0.19 -33.95 -34.55
C GLY A 285 -0.52 -33.94 -33.20
N TYR A 286 -0.06 -33.14 -32.25
CA TYR A 286 -0.76 -32.97 -30.95
C TYR A 286 -2.06 -32.20 -31.09
N GLY A 287 -3.04 -32.54 -30.28
CA GLY A 287 -4.29 -31.82 -30.14
C GLY A 287 -4.80 -31.85 -28.70
N ILE A 288 -5.57 -30.86 -28.34
CA ILE A 288 -6.36 -30.84 -27.12
C ILE A 288 -7.73 -30.25 -27.43
N GLN A 289 -8.78 -30.90 -26.96
CA GLN A 289 -10.17 -30.43 -27.03
C GLN A 289 -10.71 -30.31 -25.65
N ALA A 290 -11.62 -29.39 -25.42
CA ALA A 290 -12.33 -29.26 -24.16
C ALA A 290 -13.85 -29.23 -24.40
N SER A 291 -14.58 -29.92 -23.55
CA SER A 291 -16.05 -29.85 -23.47
C SER A 291 -16.47 -29.57 -22.04
N PHE A 292 -17.63 -28.95 -21.88
CA PHE A 292 -18.09 -28.43 -20.60
C PHE A 292 -19.51 -28.95 -20.31
N GLU A 293 -19.71 -29.47 -19.11
CA GLU A 293 -21.03 -29.86 -18.60
C GLU A 293 -21.15 -29.31 -17.16
N GLY A 294 -21.89 -28.22 -17.02
CA GLY A 294 -21.97 -27.47 -15.77
C GLY A 294 -20.57 -27.00 -15.32
N LYS A 295 -20.14 -27.48 -14.17
CA LYS A 295 -18.79 -27.19 -13.62
C LYS A 295 -17.73 -28.23 -14.02
N THR A 296 -18.11 -29.27 -14.72
CA THR A 296 -17.17 -30.29 -15.17
C THR A 296 -16.57 -29.90 -16.52
N VAL A 297 -15.24 -29.90 -16.60
CA VAL A 297 -14.51 -29.77 -17.85
C VAL A 297 -13.87 -31.12 -18.21
N THR A 298 -14.04 -31.53 -19.45
CA THR A 298 -13.41 -32.73 -20.01
C THR A 298 -12.37 -32.31 -21.04
N PHE A 299 -11.12 -32.68 -20.81
CA PHE A 299 -9.99 -32.48 -21.74
C PHE A 299 -9.73 -33.77 -22.50
N LYS A 300 -9.74 -33.73 -23.79
CA LYS A 300 -9.33 -34.85 -24.65
C LYS A 300 -8.04 -34.51 -25.38
N VAL A 301 -6.95 -35.16 -24.98
CA VAL A 301 -5.63 -35.01 -25.58
C VAL A 301 -5.44 -36.09 -26.66
N THR A 302 -4.99 -35.67 -27.83
CA THR A 302 -4.67 -36.54 -28.98
C THR A 302 -3.23 -36.30 -29.42
N GLY A 303 -2.67 -37.27 -30.16
CA GLY A 303 -1.27 -37.30 -30.59
C GLY A 303 -0.46 -38.33 -29.82
N SER A 304 0.70 -38.67 -30.35
CA SER A 304 1.60 -39.68 -29.74
C SER A 304 2.41 -39.03 -28.61
N LEU A 305 1.98 -39.22 -27.39
CA LEU A 305 2.73 -38.76 -26.22
C LEU A 305 3.99 -39.64 -26.04
N SER A 306 5.16 -39.01 -26.00
CA SER A 306 6.45 -39.69 -25.80
C SER A 306 6.67 -40.00 -24.33
N THR A 307 7.34 -41.13 -24.04
CA THR A 307 7.60 -41.56 -22.66
C THR A 307 8.89 -40.99 -22.05
N ASP A 308 9.68 -40.30 -22.86
CA ASP A 308 10.90 -39.58 -22.47
C ASP A 308 10.65 -38.12 -22.07
N LYS A 309 9.41 -37.68 -22.17
CA LYS A 309 8.97 -36.33 -21.85
C LYS A 309 7.88 -36.35 -20.80
N ASN A 310 7.61 -35.19 -20.18
CA ASN A 310 6.42 -34.97 -19.38
C ASN A 310 5.43 -34.12 -20.20
N TYR A 311 4.15 -34.24 -19.87
CA TYR A 311 3.10 -33.41 -20.47
C TYR A 311 2.29 -32.74 -19.38
N ARG A 312 1.72 -31.59 -19.72
CA ARG A 312 0.94 -30.82 -18.77
C ARG A 312 -0.27 -30.20 -19.46
N ILE A 313 -1.45 -30.36 -18.90
CA ILE A 313 -2.63 -29.61 -19.28
C ILE A 313 -2.68 -28.40 -18.37
N ASP A 314 -2.50 -27.21 -18.92
CA ASP A 314 -2.62 -25.93 -18.22
C ASP A 314 -3.96 -25.27 -18.58
N PHE A 315 -4.66 -24.71 -17.60
CA PHE A 315 -5.87 -23.94 -17.82
C PHE A 315 -6.12 -22.91 -16.71
N ASP A 316 -6.77 -21.81 -17.05
CA ASP A 316 -7.06 -20.72 -16.14
C ASP A 316 -8.54 -20.71 -15.74
N THR A 317 -8.83 -20.68 -14.45
CA THR A 317 -10.17 -20.43 -13.90
C THR A 317 -10.22 -19.02 -13.32
N ARG A 318 -11.20 -18.22 -13.73
CA ARG A 318 -11.43 -16.88 -13.17
C ARG A 318 -12.28 -16.95 -11.93
N PHE A 319 -12.16 -15.96 -11.05
CA PHE A 319 -13.10 -15.79 -9.94
C PHE A 319 -14.44 -15.26 -10.46
N THR A 320 -15.55 -15.82 -10.01
CA THR A 320 -16.90 -15.42 -10.43
C THR A 320 -17.17 -13.94 -10.14
N GLY A 321 -17.91 -13.30 -11.05
CA GLY A 321 -18.30 -11.90 -10.91
C GLY A 321 -17.15 -10.90 -10.94
N GLY A 322 -16.03 -11.23 -11.58
CA GLY A 322 -14.85 -10.37 -11.61
C GLY A 322 -14.11 -10.26 -10.27
N GLY A 323 -14.36 -11.19 -9.39
CA GLY A 323 -13.75 -11.28 -8.06
C GLY A 323 -12.24 -11.51 -8.09
N ARG A 324 -11.64 -11.56 -6.92
CA ARG A 324 -10.21 -11.80 -6.68
C ARG A 324 -10.03 -12.92 -5.66
N ILE A 325 -8.82 -13.44 -5.59
CA ILE A 325 -8.47 -14.40 -4.54
C ILE A 325 -8.76 -13.82 -3.15
N VAL A 326 -9.39 -14.64 -2.32
CA VAL A 326 -9.67 -14.28 -0.92
C VAL A 326 -8.52 -14.79 -0.06
N PRO A 327 -7.82 -13.92 0.68
CA PRO A 327 -6.76 -14.35 1.58
C PRO A 327 -7.26 -15.37 2.61
N GLY A 328 -6.45 -16.39 2.87
CA GLY A 328 -6.77 -17.46 3.81
C GLY A 328 -7.78 -18.52 3.31
N HIS A 329 -8.45 -18.28 2.16
CA HIS A 329 -9.35 -19.29 1.58
C HIS A 329 -8.56 -20.32 0.77
N GLU A 330 -8.94 -21.59 0.92
CA GLU A 330 -8.35 -22.71 0.18
C GLU A 330 -9.17 -23.04 -1.07
N TYR A 331 -8.54 -22.90 -2.21
CA TYR A 331 -9.06 -23.35 -3.49
C TYR A 331 -8.49 -24.71 -3.80
N ARG A 332 -9.36 -25.72 -3.92
CA ARG A 332 -8.99 -27.12 -4.15
C ARG A 332 -9.33 -27.54 -5.55
N ASN A 333 -8.49 -28.40 -6.11
CA ASN A 333 -8.74 -28.98 -7.42
C ASN A 333 -8.11 -30.35 -7.55
N GLN A 334 -8.81 -31.25 -8.26
CA GLN A 334 -8.37 -32.62 -8.56
C GLN A 334 -8.86 -33.00 -9.95
N ALA A 335 -8.09 -33.74 -10.70
CA ALA A 335 -8.49 -34.27 -12.00
C ALA A 335 -8.51 -35.79 -11.97
N HIS A 336 -9.42 -36.35 -12.78
CA HIS A 336 -9.56 -37.80 -13.00
C HIS A 336 -9.13 -38.14 -14.44
N LEU A 337 -8.27 -39.14 -14.62
CA LEU A 337 -7.88 -39.69 -15.93
C LEU A 337 -8.76 -40.90 -16.23
N VAL A 338 -9.60 -40.77 -17.24
CA VAL A 338 -10.68 -41.72 -17.54
C VAL A 338 -10.14 -43.10 -17.93
N GLU A 339 -9.27 -43.18 -18.94
CA GLU A 339 -8.79 -44.48 -19.45
C GLU A 339 -7.93 -45.25 -18.44
N ALA A 340 -7.16 -44.52 -17.64
CA ALA A 340 -6.33 -45.12 -16.58
C ALA A 340 -7.12 -45.39 -15.29
N ASN A 341 -8.31 -44.85 -15.17
CA ASN A 341 -9.13 -44.84 -13.93
C ASN A 341 -8.29 -44.40 -12.71
N LYS A 342 -7.63 -43.25 -12.83
CA LYS A 342 -6.74 -42.71 -11.81
C LYS A 342 -7.02 -41.23 -11.54
N ASP A 343 -7.02 -40.90 -10.25
CA ASP A 343 -7.08 -39.53 -9.78
C ASP A 343 -5.70 -38.93 -9.61
N THR A 344 -5.59 -37.64 -9.83
CA THR A 344 -4.45 -36.86 -9.34
C THR A 344 -4.54 -36.74 -7.82
N ASN A 345 -3.49 -36.26 -7.17
CA ASN A 345 -3.63 -35.72 -5.82
C ASN A 345 -4.61 -34.53 -5.84
N VAL A 346 -5.30 -34.29 -4.72
CA VAL A 346 -5.97 -33.00 -4.47
C VAL A 346 -4.90 -31.95 -4.29
N PHE A 347 -4.94 -30.88 -5.07
CA PHE A 347 -4.04 -29.76 -4.91
C PHE A 347 -4.80 -28.57 -4.32
N THR A 348 -4.24 -27.99 -3.29
CA THR A 348 -4.79 -26.80 -2.62
C THR A 348 -3.97 -25.58 -2.98
N ARG A 349 -4.64 -24.51 -3.40
CA ARG A 349 -4.04 -23.20 -3.59
C ARG A 349 -4.69 -22.20 -2.64
N SER A 350 -3.88 -21.53 -1.85
CA SER A 350 -4.29 -20.43 -0.99
C SER A 350 -3.33 -19.27 -1.17
N TYR A 351 -3.77 -18.09 -0.77
CA TYR A 351 -2.95 -16.90 -0.67
C TYR A 351 -3.03 -16.41 0.78
N PHE A 352 -1.88 -16.15 1.36
CA PHE A 352 -1.79 -15.49 2.66
C PHE A 352 -1.21 -14.10 2.47
N GLU A 353 -1.67 -13.15 3.27
CA GLU A 353 -1.12 -11.81 3.28
C GLU A 353 0.38 -11.86 3.57
N SER A 354 1.15 -11.29 2.65
CA SER A 354 2.62 -11.33 2.70
C SER A 354 3.23 -10.00 3.13
N PHE A 355 2.37 -9.03 3.46
CA PHE A 355 2.74 -7.71 3.91
C PHE A 355 1.92 -7.34 5.14
N SER A 356 2.57 -6.78 6.14
CA SER A 356 1.91 -6.13 7.26
C SER A 356 2.64 -4.83 7.61
N ALA A 357 1.88 -3.83 7.96
CA ALA A 357 2.39 -2.56 8.46
C ALA A 357 1.58 -2.16 9.69
N THR A 358 2.22 -2.17 10.83
CA THR A 358 1.57 -1.88 12.11
C THR A 358 2.25 -0.72 12.81
N ILE A 359 1.48 0.04 13.56
CA ILE A 359 1.98 1.06 14.47
C ILE A 359 1.46 0.80 15.88
N SER A 360 2.18 1.31 16.85
CA SER A 360 1.77 1.34 18.23
C SER A 360 2.17 2.67 18.86
N TYR A 361 1.65 2.95 20.02
CA TYR A 361 1.95 4.14 20.80
C TYR A 361 2.57 3.73 22.12
N ARG A 362 3.41 4.61 22.69
CA ARG A 362 4.05 4.32 23.98
C ARG A 362 2.99 4.13 25.07
N GLN A 363 2.94 2.93 25.62
CA GLN A 363 2.06 2.59 26.74
C GLN A 363 2.49 3.36 28.01
N GLY A 364 1.53 3.81 28.80
CA GLY A 364 1.76 4.57 30.02
C GLY A 364 1.94 6.07 29.78
N PHE A 365 1.73 6.55 28.55
CA PHE A 365 1.84 7.97 28.20
C PHE A 365 0.64 8.43 27.37
N GLY A 366 0.39 9.74 27.42
CA GLY A 366 -0.61 10.42 26.61
C GLY A 366 -0.28 11.89 26.48
N GLY A 367 -1.20 12.67 25.93
CA GLY A 367 -1.01 14.09 25.74
C GLY A 367 -2.31 14.83 25.50
N PHE A 368 -2.20 16.04 24.98
CA PHE A 368 -3.30 16.87 24.58
C PHE A 368 -2.94 17.69 23.34
N GLN A 369 -3.93 18.31 22.72
CA GLN A 369 -3.72 19.26 21.63
C GLN A 369 -4.62 20.47 21.81
N VAL A 370 -4.10 21.64 21.41
CA VAL A 370 -4.85 22.91 21.49
C VAL A 370 -5.07 23.45 20.09
N THR A 371 -6.32 23.54 19.68
CA THR A 371 -6.74 24.27 18.49
C THR A 371 -6.94 25.74 18.86
N LYS A 372 -6.17 26.64 18.24
CA LYS A 372 -6.30 28.07 18.49
C LYS A 372 -7.27 28.72 17.54
N ALA A 373 -8.28 29.37 18.06
CA ALA A 373 -9.26 30.16 17.31
C ALA A 373 -9.26 31.62 17.72
N SER A 374 -9.80 32.46 16.87
CA SER A 374 -10.13 33.84 17.18
C SER A 374 -11.61 34.10 16.86
N ALA A 375 -12.26 34.98 17.62
CA ALA A 375 -13.61 35.47 17.42
C ALA A 375 -13.60 37.01 17.50
N GLY A 376 -14.73 37.63 17.26
CA GLY A 376 -14.89 39.09 17.39
C GLY A 376 -14.84 39.86 16.06
N SER A 377 -14.77 41.19 16.14
CA SER A 377 -14.93 42.09 14.98
C SER A 377 -13.61 42.39 14.24
N ALA A 378 -12.47 42.08 14.83
CA ALA A 378 -11.16 42.27 14.20
C ALA A 378 -10.62 40.95 13.63
N VAL A 379 -10.02 41.00 12.45
CA VAL A 379 -9.32 39.84 11.84
C VAL A 379 -7.85 39.89 12.29
N PRO A 380 -7.35 38.83 12.96
CA PRO A 380 -5.95 38.78 13.37
C PRO A 380 -5.01 38.71 12.18
N PRO A 381 -3.75 39.16 12.31
CA PRO A 381 -2.75 38.95 11.29
C PRO A 381 -2.54 37.45 11.02
N ALA A 382 -2.14 37.12 9.78
CA ALA A 382 -1.76 35.77 9.44
C ALA A 382 -0.57 35.29 10.32
N GLY A 383 -0.69 34.08 10.87
CA GLY A 383 0.34 33.50 11.72
C GLY A 383 0.39 34.07 13.14
N GLN A 384 -0.68 34.74 13.60
CA GLN A 384 -0.79 35.25 14.99
C GLN A 384 -0.60 34.12 16.00
N LYS A 385 0.32 34.31 16.95
CA LYS A 385 0.70 33.33 17.96
C LYS A 385 0.39 33.84 19.36
N PHE A 386 0.22 32.88 20.27
CA PHE A 386 0.08 33.08 21.71
C PHE A 386 0.84 31.98 22.45
N ASP A 387 1.26 32.26 23.68
CA ASP A 387 1.88 31.26 24.53
C ASP A 387 0.87 30.76 25.57
N VAL A 388 0.79 29.43 25.65
CA VAL A 388 0.01 28.73 26.68
C VAL A 388 1.01 28.18 27.71
N THR A 389 0.78 28.53 28.95
CA THR A 389 1.50 27.97 30.09
C THR A 389 0.91 26.60 30.41
N VAL A 390 1.77 25.60 30.50
CA VAL A 390 1.44 24.21 30.83
C VAL A 390 2.04 23.87 32.19
N ALA A 391 1.26 23.96 33.23
CA ALA A 391 1.64 23.45 34.53
C ALA A 391 1.20 21.98 34.66
N TYR A 392 2.04 21.14 35.27
CA TYR A 392 1.69 19.73 35.43
C TYR A 392 2.09 19.20 36.80
N LYS A 393 1.38 18.16 37.22
CA LYS A 393 1.63 17.42 38.46
C LYS A 393 1.64 15.93 38.14
N LEU A 394 2.77 15.28 38.36
CA LEU A 394 2.91 13.83 38.14
C LEU A 394 1.98 13.04 39.06
N PRO A 395 1.65 11.79 38.72
CA PRO A 395 0.86 10.90 39.58
C PRO A 395 1.45 10.83 40.98
N ASN A 396 0.60 10.70 41.99
CA ASN A 396 1.00 10.73 43.38
C ASN A 396 2.23 9.88 43.71
N GLY A 397 3.23 10.50 44.31
CA GLY A 397 4.48 9.86 44.74
C GLY A 397 5.47 9.58 43.62
N LYS A 398 5.18 10.03 42.37
CA LYS A 398 6.06 9.83 41.20
C LYS A 398 6.89 11.07 40.93
N THR A 399 8.09 10.85 40.41
CA THR A 399 9.04 11.85 39.90
C THR A 399 9.38 11.54 38.44
N ALA A 400 10.09 12.44 37.76
CA ALA A 400 10.54 12.17 36.37
C ALA A 400 11.41 10.91 36.24
N ALA A 401 12.17 10.57 37.29
CA ALA A 401 13.02 9.38 37.32
C ALA A 401 12.24 8.06 37.32
N ASP A 402 10.96 8.07 37.72
CA ASP A 402 10.08 6.90 37.64
C ASP A 402 9.60 6.56 36.22
N PHE A 403 9.92 7.41 35.26
CA PHE A 403 9.51 7.27 33.86
C PHE A 403 10.73 7.22 32.92
N PRO A 404 11.46 6.09 32.85
CA PRO A 404 12.67 5.97 32.08
C PRO A 404 12.48 6.36 30.62
N GLY A 405 13.38 7.20 30.08
CA GLY A 405 13.32 7.67 28.71
C GLY A 405 12.26 8.74 28.43
N TRP A 406 11.57 9.23 29.44
CA TRP A 406 10.75 10.43 29.31
C TRP A 406 11.60 11.67 29.53
N ASP A 407 11.60 12.57 28.53
CA ASP A 407 12.24 13.88 28.62
C ASP A 407 11.25 14.86 29.25
N ALA A 408 11.31 15.03 30.53
CA ALA A 408 10.37 15.86 31.28
C ALA A 408 10.50 17.33 30.86
N PRO A 409 9.41 17.99 30.40
CA PRO A 409 9.46 19.40 30.07
C PRO A 409 9.67 20.23 31.37
N ALA A 410 10.07 21.50 31.20
CA ALA A 410 10.05 22.44 32.31
C ALA A 410 8.66 22.49 32.96
N ASN A 411 8.58 22.82 34.23
CA ASN A 411 7.30 22.97 34.94
C ASN A 411 7.25 24.31 35.67
N PRO A 412 6.44 25.28 35.24
CA PRO A 412 5.57 25.19 34.05
C PRO A 412 6.35 25.24 32.72
N ALA A 413 5.85 24.50 31.73
CA ALA A 413 6.30 24.59 30.36
C ALA A 413 5.58 25.71 29.60
N ARG A 414 6.13 26.09 28.44
CA ARG A 414 5.51 27.03 27.52
C ARG A 414 5.22 26.33 26.19
N MET A 415 4.00 26.49 25.70
CA MET A 415 3.53 25.96 24.44
C MET A 415 3.03 27.10 23.55
N THR A 416 3.64 27.32 22.40
CA THR A 416 3.22 28.37 21.47
C THR A 416 2.14 27.82 20.54
N VAL A 417 0.98 28.48 20.49
CA VAL A 417 -0.16 28.11 19.63
C VAL A 417 -0.39 29.20 18.57
N THR A 418 -0.77 28.79 17.35
CA THR A 418 -0.99 29.70 16.22
C THR A 418 -2.48 29.72 15.86
N VAL A 419 -3.06 30.90 15.65
CA VAL A 419 -4.47 31.06 15.23
C VAL A 419 -4.73 30.28 13.95
N GLY A 420 -5.81 29.48 13.96
CA GLY A 420 -6.19 28.60 12.84
C GLY A 420 -5.42 27.27 12.79
N GLN A 421 -4.59 26.96 13.79
CA GLN A 421 -3.83 25.71 13.84
C GLN A 421 -4.11 24.91 15.11
N THR A 422 -3.92 23.59 15.00
CA THR A 422 -3.89 22.69 16.15
C THR A 422 -2.43 22.38 16.50
N THR A 423 -2.06 22.63 17.74
CA THR A 423 -0.71 22.37 18.25
C THR A 423 -0.76 21.22 19.25
N PRO A 424 -0.05 20.10 19.02
CA PRO A 424 0.05 19.00 19.99
C PRO A 424 0.99 19.35 21.14
N SER A 425 0.73 18.80 22.33
CA SER A 425 1.65 18.87 23.45
C SER A 425 2.81 17.87 23.29
N VAL A 426 3.83 17.99 24.12
CA VAL A 426 4.74 16.88 24.44
C VAL A 426 3.98 15.79 25.20
N THR A 427 4.55 14.57 25.25
CA THR A 427 3.97 13.47 26.03
C THR A 427 4.16 13.66 27.52
N PHE A 428 3.16 13.23 28.27
CA PHE A 428 3.18 13.14 29.72
C PHE A 428 2.83 11.72 30.16
N PRO A 429 3.37 11.25 31.31
CA PRO A 429 2.92 9.99 31.91
C PRO A 429 1.41 9.97 32.14
N ALA A 430 0.76 8.85 31.90
CA ALA A 430 -0.65 8.68 32.23
C ALA A 430 -0.89 8.92 33.72
N GLY A 431 -2.00 9.59 34.07
CA GLY A 431 -2.30 10.03 35.43
C GLY A 431 -1.70 11.39 35.80
N THR A 432 -0.91 12.02 34.92
CA THR A 432 -0.43 13.40 35.12
C THR A 432 -1.60 14.37 35.02
N GLU A 433 -1.75 15.23 36.03
CA GLU A 433 -2.70 16.34 36.03
C GLU A 433 -2.08 17.55 35.28
N ILE A 434 -2.78 18.09 34.33
CA ILE A 434 -2.37 19.25 33.51
C ILE A 434 -3.28 20.43 33.81
N THR A 435 -2.69 21.60 33.95
CA THR A 435 -3.41 22.88 34.00
C THR A 435 -2.87 23.81 32.92
N LEU A 436 -3.75 24.28 32.05
CA LEU A 436 -3.44 25.22 30.99
C LEU A 436 -3.96 26.61 31.30
N THR A 437 -3.13 27.62 31.02
CA THR A 437 -3.51 29.04 31.05
C THR A 437 -2.87 29.74 29.85
N GLU A 438 -3.54 30.74 29.28
CA GLU A 438 -2.96 31.56 28.22
C GLU A 438 -2.69 32.98 28.73
N ASP A 439 -1.56 33.55 28.33
CA ASP A 439 -1.27 34.96 28.52
C ASP A 439 -1.43 35.73 27.21
N VAL A 440 -2.50 36.53 27.11
CA VAL A 440 -2.79 37.35 25.90
C VAL A 440 -1.71 38.40 25.63
N ALA A 441 -0.91 38.78 26.62
CA ALA A 441 0.21 39.70 26.44
C ALA A 441 1.32 39.11 25.57
N THR A 442 1.32 37.78 25.37
CA THR A 442 2.29 37.08 24.51
C THR A 442 1.93 37.12 23.01
N ALA A 443 0.87 37.84 22.62
CA ALA A 443 0.46 37.96 21.23
C ALA A 443 1.61 38.38 20.30
N ASN A 444 1.98 37.51 19.36
CA ASN A 444 3.09 37.72 18.44
C ASN A 444 2.71 37.31 16.98
N PRO A 445 2.82 38.19 15.97
CA PRO A 445 3.24 39.60 16.09
C PRO A 445 2.28 40.44 16.95
N ALA A 446 2.78 41.52 17.53
CA ALA A 446 1.93 42.49 18.17
C ALA A 446 0.96 43.11 17.12
N ALA A 447 -0.32 42.90 17.31
CA ALA A 447 -1.32 43.31 16.33
C ALA A 447 -1.76 44.76 16.60
N THR A 448 -1.26 45.70 15.79
CA THR A 448 -1.66 47.11 15.87
C THR A 448 -3.17 47.24 15.56
N GLY A 449 -3.88 48.01 16.38
CA GLY A 449 -5.32 48.26 16.19
C GLY A 449 -6.23 47.10 16.62
N ILE A 450 -5.70 46.06 17.27
CA ILE A 450 -6.47 44.96 17.84
C ILE A 450 -6.30 44.90 19.36
N THR A 451 -7.42 44.84 20.05
CA THR A 451 -7.46 44.50 21.47
C THR A 451 -7.93 43.08 21.65
N TRP A 452 -7.16 42.29 22.39
CA TRP A 452 -7.47 40.92 22.71
C TRP A 452 -8.27 40.83 24.01
N GLY A 453 -9.42 40.15 23.94
CA GLY A 453 -10.19 39.80 25.15
C GLY A 453 -9.61 38.55 25.85
N ASP A 454 -10.24 38.23 26.96
CA ASP A 454 -9.83 37.07 27.76
C ASP A 454 -9.88 35.76 26.99
N PRO A 455 -8.86 34.89 27.17
CA PRO A 455 -8.84 33.57 26.54
C PRO A 455 -9.99 32.71 27.09
N LYS A 456 -10.58 31.90 26.22
CA LYS A 456 -11.63 30.95 26.58
C LYS A 456 -11.28 29.56 26.12
N PHE A 457 -11.05 28.66 27.07
CA PHE A 457 -10.93 27.23 26.83
C PHE A 457 -12.30 26.57 26.71
N SER A 458 -12.42 25.58 25.84
CA SER A 458 -13.55 24.67 25.76
C SER A 458 -13.09 23.30 25.28
N SER A 459 -13.84 22.25 25.60
CA SER A 459 -13.64 20.89 25.14
C SER A 459 -14.96 20.14 25.16
N GLU A 460 -15.17 19.25 24.21
CA GLU A 460 -16.27 18.28 24.25
C GLU A 460 -15.94 17.03 25.06
N ASP A 461 -14.66 16.86 25.44
CA ASP A 461 -14.22 15.74 26.24
C ASP A 461 -14.57 15.98 27.72
N SER A 462 -15.42 15.12 28.28
CA SER A 462 -15.89 15.22 29.68
C SER A 462 -14.80 15.08 30.75
N ARG A 463 -13.58 14.66 30.36
CA ARG A 463 -12.42 14.60 31.24
C ARG A 463 -11.78 15.97 31.47
N VAL A 464 -12.13 16.95 30.67
CA VAL A 464 -11.60 18.31 30.78
C VAL A 464 -12.52 19.15 31.67
N THR A 465 -11.96 19.69 32.74
CA THR A 465 -12.64 20.67 33.60
C THR A 465 -12.23 22.07 33.16
N ILE A 466 -13.20 22.87 32.75
CA ILE A 466 -12.99 24.27 32.43
C ILE A 466 -13.27 25.12 33.67
N GLY A 467 -12.35 26.02 33.99
CA GLY A 467 -12.54 26.97 35.10
C GLY A 467 -13.77 27.87 34.92
N GLY A 468 -14.35 28.37 36.01
CA GLY A 468 -15.60 29.15 35.97
C GLY A 468 -15.54 30.40 35.11
N ASP A 469 -14.37 30.98 34.91
CA ASP A 469 -14.10 32.12 34.02
C ASP A 469 -13.68 31.68 32.60
N SER A 470 -13.62 30.40 32.33
CA SER A 470 -13.12 29.75 31.10
C SER A 470 -11.66 30.04 30.75
N ARG A 471 -10.88 30.67 31.64
CA ARG A 471 -9.46 31.00 31.37
C ARG A 471 -8.49 29.87 31.66
N THR A 472 -8.96 28.82 32.30
CA THR A 472 -8.16 27.65 32.63
C THR A 472 -8.83 26.38 32.17
N ALA A 473 -8.02 25.40 31.77
CA ALA A 473 -8.46 24.04 31.51
C ALA A 473 -7.60 23.08 32.34
N THR A 474 -8.25 22.17 33.08
CA THR A 474 -7.58 21.16 33.91
C THR A 474 -8.09 19.77 33.53
N PHE A 475 -7.18 18.80 33.40
CA PHE A 475 -7.51 17.42 33.07
C PHE A 475 -6.40 16.47 33.47
N THR A 476 -6.72 15.19 33.51
CA THR A 476 -5.74 14.13 33.77
C THR A 476 -5.40 13.44 32.42
N VAL A 477 -4.12 13.27 32.15
CA VAL A 477 -3.62 12.56 30.97
C VAL A 477 -4.03 11.09 31.05
N ALA A 478 -4.74 10.62 30.03
CA ALA A 478 -5.09 9.21 29.90
C ALA A 478 -4.07 8.47 29.02
N ASP A 479 -3.88 7.17 29.30
CA ASP A 479 -2.96 6.33 28.55
C ASP A 479 -3.33 6.29 27.05
N GLN A 480 -2.31 6.42 26.19
CA GLN A 480 -2.40 6.34 24.73
C GLN A 480 -3.46 7.28 24.11
N THR A 481 -3.77 8.39 24.79
CA THR A 481 -4.83 9.32 24.38
C THR A 481 -4.28 10.73 24.19
N THR A 482 -4.81 11.44 23.19
CA THR A 482 -4.60 12.88 23.00
C THR A 482 -5.93 13.60 23.23
N LEU A 483 -5.97 14.48 24.23
CA LEU A 483 -7.16 15.24 24.59
C LEU A 483 -7.30 16.49 23.70
N PRO A 484 -8.41 16.70 22.95
CA PRO A 484 -8.62 17.91 22.17
C PRO A 484 -9.16 19.05 23.02
N LEU A 485 -8.56 20.24 22.88
CA LEU A 485 -9.04 21.48 23.45
C LEU A 485 -9.15 22.55 22.38
N LEU A 486 -10.17 23.42 22.50
CA LEU A 486 -10.31 24.64 21.74
C LEU A 486 -9.99 25.82 22.65
N LEU A 487 -9.16 26.75 22.16
CA LEU A 487 -8.78 27.98 22.85
C LEU A 487 -9.10 29.16 21.96
N THR A 488 -10.06 30.00 22.37
CA THR A 488 -10.56 31.13 21.59
C THR A 488 -10.25 32.46 22.26
N ASN A 489 -9.66 33.42 21.50
CA ASN A 489 -9.52 34.79 21.92
C ASN A 489 -10.48 35.67 21.12
N ASN A 490 -11.08 36.66 21.80
CA ASN A 490 -11.94 37.67 21.17
C ASN A 490 -11.07 38.84 20.69
N ALA A 491 -11.01 39.07 19.38
CA ALA A 491 -10.28 40.15 18.75
C ALA A 491 -11.25 41.32 18.47
N THR A 492 -11.03 42.48 19.04
CA THR A 492 -11.82 43.68 18.80
C THR A 492 -10.95 44.81 18.23
N ARG A 493 -11.51 45.68 17.40
CA ARG A 493 -10.77 46.84 16.92
C ARG A 493 -10.62 47.85 18.07
N THR A 494 -9.43 48.42 18.20
CA THR A 494 -9.19 49.55 19.09
C THR A 494 -10.01 50.74 18.58
N THR A 495 -10.83 51.37 19.45
CA THR A 495 -11.68 52.49 19.10
C THR A 495 -10.87 53.63 18.49
N GLY A 496 -11.11 53.99 17.23
CA GLY A 496 -10.38 55.04 16.49
C GLY A 496 -9.97 54.64 15.07
N GLU A 497 -10.00 53.38 14.71
CA GLU A 497 -9.65 52.94 13.35
C GLU A 497 -10.91 52.62 12.52
N PRO A 498 -11.08 53.20 11.30
CA PRO A 498 -12.23 52.89 10.45
C PRO A 498 -12.33 51.39 10.13
N PRO A 499 -13.53 50.83 9.97
CA PRO A 499 -13.68 49.44 9.55
C PRO A 499 -12.99 49.21 8.21
N ALA A 500 -12.26 48.09 8.06
CA ALA A 500 -11.69 47.67 6.78
C ALA A 500 -12.83 47.56 5.74
N PRO A 501 -12.59 47.97 4.47
CA PRO A 501 -13.58 47.79 3.40
C PRO A 501 -13.99 46.32 3.34
N PRO A 502 -15.27 46.01 3.09
CA PRO A 502 -15.69 44.64 2.88
C PRO A 502 -14.87 44.01 1.73
N ALA A 503 -14.46 42.76 1.90
CA ALA A 503 -13.84 42.01 0.83
C ALA A 503 -14.77 42.02 -0.39
N PRO A 504 -14.26 42.17 -1.64
CA PRO A 504 -15.10 42.12 -2.82
C PRO A 504 -15.86 40.80 -2.86
N ASP A 505 -17.19 40.94 -3.04
CA ASP A 505 -18.09 39.79 -3.19
C ASP A 505 -17.68 38.97 -4.43
N PRO A 506 -17.37 37.70 -4.33
CA PRO A 506 -16.94 36.89 -5.48
C PRO A 506 -18.09 36.48 -6.40
N GLY A 507 -19.23 37.21 -6.43
CA GLY A 507 -20.44 36.78 -7.12
C GLY A 507 -21.24 37.80 -7.89
N ASN A 508 -20.80 39.07 -8.03
CA ASN A 508 -21.58 40.06 -8.80
C ASN A 508 -20.78 40.53 -10.02
N PRO A 509 -21.15 40.15 -11.27
CA PRO A 509 -20.52 40.70 -12.45
C PRO A 509 -20.88 42.16 -12.63
N ASP A 510 -19.87 43.01 -12.91
CA ASP A 510 -19.93 44.42 -13.23
C ASP A 510 -20.96 44.70 -14.34
N PRO A 511 -21.92 45.64 -14.17
CA PRO A 511 -22.99 45.95 -15.15
C PRO A 511 -22.59 46.93 -16.26
N THR A 512 -21.35 46.98 -16.70
CA THR A 512 -20.93 47.83 -17.82
C THR A 512 -20.15 47.11 -18.88
N ASP A 513 -20.85 46.33 -19.71
CA ASP A 513 -20.43 46.12 -21.09
C ASP A 513 -21.69 45.93 -21.99
N PRO A 514 -21.88 46.77 -23.02
CA PRO A 514 -23.07 46.66 -23.88
C PRO A 514 -22.92 45.51 -24.89
N ALA A 515 -23.98 44.74 -24.99
CA ALA A 515 -24.15 43.64 -25.90
C ALA A 515 -23.90 43.99 -27.37
N ASP A 516 -23.12 43.18 -28.05
CA ASP A 516 -23.03 43.10 -29.50
C ASP A 516 -24.12 42.13 -30.02
N PRO A 517 -24.97 42.52 -30.96
CA PRO A 517 -26.01 41.65 -31.49
C PRO A 517 -25.56 40.95 -32.77
N GLY A 518 -25.64 39.65 -32.81
CA GLY A 518 -25.72 38.94 -34.08
C GLY A 518 -24.94 37.66 -34.21
N GLU A 519 -25.54 36.54 -34.09
CA GLU A 519 -25.83 35.68 -35.24
C GLU A 519 -26.52 34.40 -34.79
N SER A 520 -27.69 34.19 -35.34
CA SER A 520 -28.51 33.00 -35.14
C SER A 520 -28.16 31.94 -36.17
N ASP A 521 -27.96 30.70 -35.73
CA ASP A 521 -28.11 29.50 -36.57
C ASP A 521 -28.76 28.33 -35.82
N PRO A 522 -29.42 27.40 -36.52
CA PRO A 522 -30.70 26.86 -36.07
C PRO A 522 -30.61 25.54 -35.27
N VAL A 523 -31.63 25.39 -34.45
CA VAL A 523 -31.95 24.23 -33.61
C VAL A 523 -32.37 23.02 -34.46
N ASP A 524 -31.77 21.84 -34.21
CA ASP A 524 -32.30 20.55 -34.59
C ASP A 524 -32.91 19.84 -33.36
N PRO A 525 -34.19 19.44 -33.42
CA PRO A 525 -34.84 18.81 -32.26
C PRO A 525 -34.91 17.30 -32.44
N SER A 526 -34.12 16.57 -31.63
CA SER A 526 -34.49 15.21 -31.22
C SER A 526 -33.42 14.64 -30.25
N GLU A 527 -33.72 14.57 -28.95
CA GLU A 527 -33.73 13.29 -28.26
C GLU A 527 -34.18 13.43 -26.79
N SER A 528 -35.04 12.50 -26.48
CA SER A 528 -35.84 12.42 -25.28
C SER A 528 -35.07 12.12 -24.01
N ALA A 529 -35.61 12.63 -22.92
CA ALA A 529 -35.33 12.36 -21.52
C ALA A 529 -35.12 10.86 -21.16
N LYS A 530 -34.10 10.58 -20.38
CA LYS A 530 -34.04 9.40 -19.51
C LYS A 530 -33.68 9.80 -18.09
N ALA A 531 -34.55 9.43 -17.17
CA ALA A 531 -34.49 9.66 -15.72
C ALA A 531 -33.29 8.91 -15.08
N PRO A 532 -32.79 9.37 -13.91
CA PRO A 532 -31.66 8.74 -13.24
C PRO A 532 -32.08 7.44 -12.52
N ARG A 533 -31.32 6.38 -12.76
CA ARG A 533 -31.45 5.11 -12.03
C ARG A 533 -30.79 5.23 -10.67
N THR A 534 -31.54 4.95 -9.64
CA THR A 534 -31.08 4.69 -8.28
C THR A 534 -30.26 3.39 -8.22
N VAL A 535 -29.05 3.47 -7.65
CA VAL A 535 -28.15 2.34 -7.38
C VAL A 535 -28.56 1.73 -6.02
N PRO A 536 -28.77 0.42 -5.91
CA PRO A 536 -29.03 -0.23 -4.62
C PRO A 536 -27.73 -0.43 -3.84
N THR A 537 -27.77 -0.14 -2.57
CA THR A 537 -26.73 -0.40 -1.57
C THR A 537 -26.57 -1.91 -1.35
N PRO A 538 -25.35 -2.49 -1.33
CA PRO A 538 -25.16 -3.90 -1.05
C PRO A 538 -25.31 -4.21 0.43
N MET A 539 -26.15 -5.20 0.74
CA MET A 539 -26.28 -5.80 2.06
C MET A 539 -25.02 -6.58 2.45
N ARG A 540 -24.59 -6.37 3.68
CA ARG A 540 -23.52 -7.12 4.35
C ARG A 540 -23.98 -8.55 4.66
N PRO A 541 -23.22 -9.61 4.33
CA PRO A 541 -23.51 -10.96 4.81
C PRO A 541 -23.08 -11.11 6.28
N GLY A 542 -23.97 -11.65 7.09
CA GLY A 542 -23.73 -11.98 8.49
C GLY A 542 -22.80 -13.21 8.62
N LEU A 543 -21.94 -13.17 9.64
CA LEU A 543 -21.08 -14.27 10.07
C LEU A 543 -21.88 -15.47 10.61
N PRO A 544 -21.51 -16.71 10.31
CA PRO A 544 -22.12 -17.87 10.95
C PRO A 544 -21.59 -18.05 12.37
N ARG A 545 -22.51 -18.24 13.30
CA ARG A 545 -22.25 -18.68 14.67
C ARG A 545 -21.76 -20.12 14.67
N THR A 546 -20.61 -20.38 15.25
CA THR A 546 -20.15 -21.72 15.61
C THR A 546 -20.95 -22.21 16.84
N GLY A 547 -21.81 -23.20 16.65
CA GLY A 547 -22.34 -24.01 17.72
C GLY A 547 -21.39 -25.17 18.00
N HIS A 548 -20.95 -25.28 19.24
CA HIS A 548 -20.39 -26.50 19.80
C HIS A 548 -21.58 -27.40 20.20
N GLU A 549 -21.53 -28.64 19.80
CA GLU A 549 -22.07 -29.79 20.57
C GLU A 549 -21.59 -31.11 19.94
N GLY A 550 -21.07 -32.01 20.80
CA GLY A 550 -20.88 -33.44 20.60
C GLY A 550 -19.47 -33.87 20.24
#